data_2e5884768ff90682c74f43873cfc9f64
#
_entry.id   2e5884768ff90682c74f43873cfc9f64
#
_cell.length_a   1.000
_cell.length_b   1.000
_cell.length_c   1.000
_cell.angle_alpha   90.00
_cell.angle_beta   90.00
_cell.angle_gamma   90.00
#
_symmetry.space_group_name_H-M   'P 1'
#
loop_
_entity.id
_entity.type
_entity.pdbx_description
1 polymer ?
#
loop_
_entity_poly.entity_id
_entity_poly.type
_entity_poly.pdbx_seq_one_letter_code
_entity_poly.pdbx_strand_id
1 'polypeptide(L)'
;MLTISTDLALRIIDRRAARFGVGVVRPDDQRRLGVVALVALGHHVQGTGVTDEHVRDGVTLTLPGIPTAAGELLARVPVVGAELEAIARQEGRTTVYLSPAAMADGAGLLATWFHEEGHCGAIAAGGLPYCLTYLLAPELRAAGEAPCYGAGMAVAVALGATLDEVVAQAKRSLDAYGLGVEPYALACGLIDDAARSIAAGDFGGVETEARAELAAEGVAL
;
A
#
# COMPACT_ATOMS: atom_id res chain seq x y z
N MET A 1 0.59 -0.44 -23.13
CA MET A 1 1.10 -0.23 -21.78
C MET A 1 2.58 0.11 -21.86
N LEU A 2 3.04 1.15 -21.17
CA LEU A 2 4.44 1.54 -21.14
C LEU A 2 5.25 0.44 -20.43
N THR A 3 6.37 0.03 -21.03
CA THR A 3 7.23 -0.97 -20.38
C THR A 3 8.17 -0.27 -19.40
N ILE A 4 7.92 -0.45 -18.12
CA ILE A 4 8.75 0.06 -17.03
C ILE A 4 9.43 -1.14 -16.39
N SER A 5 10.76 -1.11 -16.29
CA SER A 5 11.47 -2.17 -15.58
C SER A 5 11.24 -2.05 -14.06
N THR A 6 11.24 -3.18 -13.37
CA THR A 6 11.15 -3.22 -11.91
C THR A 6 12.26 -2.42 -11.25
N ASP A 7 13.49 -2.47 -11.79
CA ASP A 7 14.62 -1.68 -11.26
C ASP A 7 14.40 -0.17 -11.37
N LEU A 8 13.79 0.29 -12.46
CA LEU A 8 13.44 1.70 -12.61
C LEU A 8 12.36 2.11 -11.60
N ALA A 9 11.31 1.30 -11.47
CA ALA A 9 10.26 1.52 -10.49
C ALA A 9 10.84 1.58 -9.06
N LEU A 10 11.73 0.67 -8.70
CA LEU A 10 12.38 0.65 -7.38
C LEU A 10 13.23 1.89 -7.12
N ARG A 11 13.97 2.40 -8.11
CA ARG A 11 14.72 3.66 -7.93
C ARG A 11 13.80 4.85 -7.66
N ILE A 12 12.66 4.93 -8.36
CA ILE A 12 11.65 5.97 -8.12
C ILE A 12 11.08 5.83 -6.71
N ILE A 13 10.72 4.62 -6.30
CA ILE A 13 10.18 4.31 -4.98
C ILE A 13 11.17 4.70 -3.89
N ASP A 14 12.43 4.31 -4.00
CA ASP A 14 13.48 4.63 -3.02
C ASP A 14 13.64 6.15 -2.85
N ARG A 15 13.62 6.90 -3.95
CA ARG A 15 13.69 8.37 -3.93
C ARG A 15 12.47 8.99 -3.25
N ARG A 16 11.26 8.52 -3.59
CA ARG A 16 10.02 9.00 -2.96
C ARG A 16 9.95 8.62 -1.49
N ALA A 17 10.27 7.38 -1.15
CA ALA A 17 10.32 6.90 0.23
C ALA A 17 11.28 7.74 1.09
N ALA A 18 12.47 8.05 0.57
CA ALA A 18 13.44 8.92 1.26
C ALA A 18 12.88 10.33 1.46
N ARG A 19 12.19 10.89 0.45
CA ARG A 19 11.57 12.23 0.52
C ARG A 19 10.49 12.32 1.59
N PHE A 20 9.69 11.27 1.77
CA PHE A 20 8.60 11.22 2.76
C PHE A 20 9.00 10.60 4.09
N GLY A 21 10.25 10.16 4.25
CA GLY A 21 10.73 9.51 5.48
C GLY A 21 10.10 8.14 5.73
N VAL A 22 9.67 7.45 4.66
CA VAL A 22 9.03 6.13 4.70
C VAL A 22 10.10 5.04 4.57
N GLY A 23 9.97 3.97 5.37
CA GLY A 23 10.77 2.76 5.23
C GLY A 23 10.23 1.87 4.12
N VAL A 24 11.11 1.20 3.37
CA VAL A 24 10.73 0.18 2.38
C VAL A 24 11.32 -1.16 2.80
N VAL A 25 10.49 -2.20 2.83
CA VAL A 25 10.88 -3.59 3.08
C VAL A 25 10.59 -4.40 1.84
N ARG A 26 11.62 -5.05 1.30
CA ARG A 26 11.55 -5.89 0.10
C ARG A 26 11.48 -7.37 0.48
N PRO A 27 11.14 -8.28 -0.45
CA PRO A 27 10.99 -9.70 -0.16
C PRO A 27 12.27 -10.38 0.37
N ASP A 28 13.43 -9.86 0.02
CA ASP A 28 14.75 -10.34 0.47
C ASP A 28 15.21 -9.70 1.80
N ASP A 29 14.46 -8.72 2.32
CA ASP A 29 14.79 -8.04 3.57
C ASP A 29 14.52 -8.95 4.77
N GLN A 30 15.49 -9.03 5.69
CA GLN A 30 15.36 -9.81 6.92
C GLN A 30 14.19 -9.36 7.81
N ARG A 31 13.68 -8.13 7.65
CA ARG A 31 12.51 -7.59 8.38
C ARG A 31 11.18 -8.17 7.89
N ARG A 32 11.17 -8.85 6.75
CA ARG A 32 9.98 -9.39 6.08
C ARG A 32 9.11 -10.23 7.02
N LEU A 33 9.72 -11.15 7.77
CA LEU A 33 8.96 -12.05 8.65
C LEU A 33 8.18 -11.30 9.74
N GLY A 34 8.78 -10.26 10.31
CA GLY A 34 8.09 -9.43 11.29
C GLY A 34 6.94 -8.63 10.68
N VAL A 35 7.11 -8.09 9.46
CA VAL A 35 6.02 -7.42 8.73
C VAL A 35 4.87 -8.39 8.47
N VAL A 36 5.17 -9.57 7.93
CA VAL A 36 4.15 -10.61 7.65
C VAL A 36 3.40 -11.00 8.92
N ALA A 37 4.10 -11.17 10.05
CA ALA A 37 3.48 -11.53 11.33
C ALA A 37 2.51 -10.45 11.84
N LEU A 38 2.89 -9.16 11.72
CA LEU A 38 2.03 -8.04 12.14
C LEU A 38 0.78 -7.94 11.27
N VAL A 39 0.93 -8.15 9.98
CA VAL A 39 -0.20 -8.11 9.04
C VAL A 39 -1.14 -9.28 9.24
N ALA A 40 -0.61 -10.49 9.39
CA ALA A 40 -1.40 -11.68 9.69
C ALA A 40 -2.21 -11.48 10.99
N LEU A 41 -1.60 -10.87 12.02
CA LEU A 41 -2.32 -10.50 13.25
C LEU A 41 -3.45 -9.50 12.96
N GLY A 42 -3.19 -8.47 12.13
CA GLY A 42 -4.20 -7.50 11.73
C GLY A 42 -5.37 -8.16 11.03
N HIS A 43 -5.13 -9.03 10.05
CA HIS A 43 -6.15 -9.79 9.36
C HIS A 43 -6.93 -10.73 10.29
N HIS A 44 -6.25 -11.36 11.25
CA HIS A 44 -6.92 -12.18 12.26
C HIS A 44 -7.88 -11.35 13.12
N VAL A 45 -7.44 -10.18 13.57
CA VAL A 45 -8.30 -9.24 14.35
C VAL A 45 -9.49 -8.77 13.52
N GLN A 46 -9.32 -8.55 12.23
CA GLN A 46 -10.37 -8.13 11.31
C GLN A 46 -11.34 -9.27 10.94
N GLY A 47 -11.01 -10.53 11.26
CA GLY A 47 -11.80 -11.69 10.86
C GLY A 47 -11.77 -11.95 9.34
N THR A 48 -10.72 -11.56 8.65
CA THR A 48 -10.55 -11.82 7.21
C THR A 48 -10.11 -13.26 6.96
N GLY A 49 -10.43 -13.79 5.78
CA GLY A 49 -9.96 -15.11 5.32
C GLY A 49 -8.54 -15.12 4.73
N VAL A 50 -7.78 -14.06 4.91
CA VAL A 50 -6.42 -13.91 4.35
C VAL A 50 -5.45 -14.82 5.09
N THR A 51 -4.71 -15.64 4.34
CA THR A 51 -3.70 -16.56 4.89
C THR A 51 -2.33 -15.89 4.98
N ASP A 52 -1.43 -16.43 5.82
CA ASP A 52 -0.05 -15.97 5.93
C ASP A 52 0.70 -16.02 4.59
N GLU A 53 0.42 -17.05 3.77
CA GLU A 53 1.00 -17.19 2.43
C GLU A 53 0.53 -16.06 1.51
N HIS A 54 -0.76 -15.76 1.52
CA HIS A 54 -1.33 -14.66 0.74
C HIS A 54 -0.70 -13.32 1.12
N VAL A 55 -0.56 -13.05 2.42
CA VAL A 55 0.12 -11.84 2.91
C VAL A 55 1.57 -11.81 2.47
N ARG A 56 2.30 -12.93 2.62
CA ARG A 56 3.73 -13.01 2.34
C ARG A 56 4.06 -12.72 0.88
N ASP A 57 3.29 -13.29 -0.03
CA ASP A 57 3.67 -13.36 -1.44
C ASP A 57 2.80 -12.46 -2.34
N GLY A 58 1.61 -12.08 -1.90
CA GLY A 58 0.61 -11.42 -2.73
C GLY A 58 0.24 -9.98 -2.36
N VAL A 59 0.44 -9.54 -1.12
CA VAL A 59 -0.08 -8.26 -0.65
C VAL A 59 1.05 -7.29 -0.32
N THR A 60 0.99 -6.10 -0.90
CA THR A 60 1.81 -4.95 -0.51
C THR A 60 1.04 -4.17 0.56
N LEU A 61 1.74 -3.64 1.55
CA LEU A 61 1.12 -3.13 2.77
C LEU A 61 1.89 -1.95 3.34
N THR A 62 1.13 -1.00 3.89
CA THR A 62 1.68 0.09 4.70
C THR A 62 1.45 -0.19 6.18
N LEU A 63 2.53 -0.14 6.94
CA LEU A 63 2.52 -0.30 8.40
C LEU A 63 2.83 1.03 9.08
N PRO A 64 2.09 1.40 10.13
CA PRO A 64 2.44 2.55 10.96
C PRO A 64 3.77 2.31 11.66
N GLY A 65 4.48 3.38 11.96
CA GLY A 65 5.68 3.30 12.79
C GLY A 65 5.36 2.73 14.17
N ILE A 66 6.15 1.75 14.62
CA ILE A 66 6.00 1.16 15.94
C ILE A 66 6.86 1.96 16.92
N PRO A 67 6.29 2.54 18.00
CA PRO A 67 7.08 3.21 19.04
C PRO A 67 8.11 2.25 19.65
N THR A 68 9.31 2.73 19.93
CA THR A 68 10.43 1.92 20.46
C THR A 68 10.03 1.06 21.67
N ALA A 69 9.29 1.64 22.63
CA ALA A 69 8.83 0.89 23.81
C ALA A 69 7.89 -0.28 23.45
N ALA A 70 7.03 -0.12 22.44
CA ALA A 70 6.19 -1.21 21.96
C ALA A 70 7.01 -2.25 21.20
N GLY A 71 8.03 -1.82 20.45
CA GLY A 71 8.96 -2.70 19.76
C GLY A 71 9.76 -3.57 20.70
N GLU A 72 10.25 -3.04 21.82
CA GLU A 72 10.94 -3.80 22.86
C GLU A 72 10.05 -4.88 23.49
N LEU A 73 8.75 -4.62 23.63
CA LEU A 73 7.78 -5.61 24.09
C LEU A 73 7.56 -6.70 23.04
N LEU A 74 7.40 -6.31 21.78
CA LEU A 74 7.22 -7.23 20.65
C LEU A 74 8.44 -8.12 20.41
N ALA A 75 9.66 -7.60 20.67
CA ALA A 75 10.90 -8.36 20.57
C ALA A 75 10.94 -9.59 21.50
N ARG A 76 10.08 -9.63 22.52
CA ARG A 76 9.95 -10.77 23.43
C ARG A 76 9.04 -11.87 22.91
N VAL A 77 8.39 -11.66 21.76
CA VAL A 77 7.52 -12.68 21.14
C VAL A 77 8.41 -13.81 20.60
N PRO A 78 8.24 -15.06 21.05
CA PRO A 78 8.99 -16.19 20.53
C PRO A 78 8.78 -16.33 19.00
N VAL A 79 9.82 -16.76 18.30
CA VAL A 79 9.85 -17.06 16.85
C VAL A 79 10.03 -15.84 15.94
N VAL A 80 9.39 -14.69 16.22
CA VAL A 80 9.44 -13.49 15.34
C VAL A 80 9.96 -12.24 16.06
N GLY A 81 10.45 -12.39 17.29
CA GLY A 81 10.86 -11.25 18.12
C GLY A 81 11.97 -10.41 17.50
N ALA A 82 12.97 -11.04 16.90
CA ALA A 82 14.09 -10.33 16.28
C ALA A 82 13.65 -9.50 15.06
N GLU A 83 12.73 -10.02 14.26
CA GLU A 83 12.16 -9.35 13.10
C GLU A 83 11.27 -8.18 13.51
N LEU A 84 10.44 -8.37 14.55
CA LEU A 84 9.63 -7.31 15.13
C LEU A 84 10.47 -6.20 15.76
N GLU A 85 11.56 -6.56 16.45
CA GLU A 85 12.54 -5.61 16.98
C GLU A 85 13.21 -4.82 15.84
N ALA A 86 13.56 -5.47 14.74
CA ALA A 86 14.15 -4.83 13.58
C ALA A 86 13.20 -3.80 12.93
N ILE A 87 11.88 -4.08 12.90
CA ILE A 87 10.87 -3.12 12.44
C ILE A 87 10.76 -1.94 13.42
N ALA A 88 10.73 -2.21 14.72
CA ALA A 88 10.61 -1.18 15.74
C ALA A 88 11.82 -0.23 15.78
N ARG A 89 13.01 -0.74 15.45
CA ARG A 89 14.24 0.08 15.35
C ARG A 89 14.21 1.10 14.21
N GLN A 90 13.20 1.10 13.36
CA GLN A 90 13.02 2.12 12.33
C GLN A 90 12.52 3.48 12.87
N GLU A 91 12.72 3.73 14.15
CA GLU A 91 12.46 5.04 14.79
C GLU A 91 11.03 5.55 14.61
N GLY A 92 10.05 4.65 14.63
CA GLY A 92 8.65 5.01 14.48
C GLY A 92 8.24 5.42 13.05
N ARG A 93 9.07 5.14 12.04
CA ARG A 93 8.74 5.46 10.64
C ARG A 93 7.66 4.54 10.09
N THR A 94 6.74 5.11 9.36
CA THR A 94 5.83 4.34 8.50
C THR A 94 6.64 3.50 7.53
N THR A 95 6.25 2.26 7.32
CA THR A 95 6.99 1.30 6.48
C THR A 95 6.06 0.65 5.48
N VAL A 96 6.47 0.60 4.23
CA VAL A 96 5.79 -0.13 3.16
C VAL A 96 6.52 -1.44 2.89
N TYR A 97 5.79 -2.55 2.95
CA TYR A 97 6.25 -3.85 2.50
C TYR A 97 5.84 -4.06 1.05
N LEU A 98 6.80 -4.30 0.18
CA LEU A 98 6.57 -4.65 -1.23
C LEU A 98 6.55 -6.17 -1.38
N SER A 99 5.43 -6.73 -1.80
CA SER A 99 5.31 -8.17 -2.01
C SER A 99 6.02 -8.63 -3.29
N PRO A 100 6.40 -9.92 -3.40
CA PRO A 100 6.90 -10.49 -4.65
C PRO A 100 5.97 -10.30 -5.83
N ALA A 101 4.65 -10.40 -5.62
CA ALA A 101 3.64 -10.19 -6.66
C ALA A 101 3.66 -8.75 -7.19
N ALA A 102 3.76 -7.74 -6.31
CA ALA A 102 3.87 -6.34 -6.71
C ALA A 102 5.14 -6.07 -7.51
N MET A 103 6.23 -6.78 -7.21
CA MET A 103 7.52 -6.61 -7.88
C MET A 103 7.63 -7.34 -9.24
N ALA A 104 6.60 -8.07 -9.65
CA ALA A 104 6.62 -8.82 -10.91
C ALA A 104 6.54 -7.91 -12.16
N ASP A 105 5.97 -6.72 -12.02
CA ASP A 105 5.81 -5.74 -13.12
C ASP A 105 6.08 -4.31 -12.61
N GLY A 106 6.95 -3.58 -13.31
CA GLY A 106 7.38 -2.26 -12.87
C GLY A 106 6.29 -1.19 -12.95
N ALA A 107 5.38 -1.27 -13.92
CA ALA A 107 4.25 -0.33 -14.01
C ALA A 107 3.24 -0.59 -12.89
N GLY A 108 2.90 -1.86 -12.65
CA GLY A 108 2.06 -2.27 -11.53
C GLY A 108 2.67 -1.92 -10.18
N LEU A 109 3.99 -2.08 -10.05
CA LEU A 109 4.73 -1.71 -8.83
C LEU A 109 4.64 -0.21 -8.54
N LEU A 110 4.75 0.65 -9.56
CA LEU A 110 4.58 2.10 -9.37
C LEU A 110 3.13 2.44 -8.98
N ALA A 111 2.13 1.87 -9.65
CA ALA A 111 0.74 2.07 -9.30
C ALA A 111 0.45 1.64 -7.84
N THR A 112 0.98 0.49 -7.43
CA THR A 112 0.91 -0.01 -6.05
C THR A 112 1.60 0.94 -5.08
N TRP A 113 2.78 1.47 -5.42
CA TRP A 113 3.47 2.44 -4.56
C TRP A 113 2.64 3.70 -4.30
N PHE A 114 2.01 4.27 -5.32
CA PHE A 114 1.17 5.46 -5.14
C PHE A 114 -0.10 5.16 -4.32
N HIS A 115 -0.62 3.94 -4.38
CA HIS A 115 -1.66 3.48 -3.46
C HIS A 115 -1.14 3.49 -2.01
N GLU A 116 0.00 2.86 -1.73
CA GLU A 116 0.58 2.77 -0.39
C GLU A 116 1.02 4.13 0.15
N GLU A 117 1.49 5.03 -0.73
CA GLU A 117 1.82 6.42 -0.37
C GLU A 117 0.59 7.19 0.15
N GLY A 118 -0.60 6.90 -0.38
CA GLY A 118 -1.86 7.40 0.15
C GLY A 118 -2.07 6.98 1.61
N HIS A 119 -1.81 5.72 1.93
CA HIS A 119 -1.84 5.23 3.33
C HIS A 119 -0.77 5.90 4.20
N CYS A 120 0.44 6.10 3.68
CA CYS A 120 1.49 6.82 4.41
C CYS A 120 1.03 8.24 4.78
N GLY A 121 0.40 8.95 3.86
CA GLY A 121 -0.17 10.28 4.09
C GLY A 121 -1.27 10.26 5.15
N ALA A 122 -2.19 9.31 5.08
CA ALA A 122 -3.27 9.15 6.05
C ALA A 122 -2.75 8.82 7.45
N ILE A 123 -1.74 7.95 7.56
CA ILE A 123 -1.06 7.63 8.83
C ILE A 123 -0.35 8.86 9.38
N ALA A 124 0.36 9.61 8.55
CA ALA A 124 1.05 10.82 8.97
C ALA A 124 0.08 11.90 9.49
N ALA A 125 -1.09 12.03 8.88
CA ALA A 125 -2.12 12.99 9.30
C ALA A 125 -2.91 12.54 10.54
N GLY A 126 -3.28 11.25 10.61
CA GLY A 126 -4.20 10.71 11.62
C GLY A 126 -3.53 9.97 12.78
N GLY A 127 -2.26 9.58 12.64
CA GLY A 127 -1.48 8.90 13.67
C GLY A 127 -2.12 7.58 14.14
N LEU A 128 -1.85 7.23 15.40
CA LEU A 128 -2.37 6.00 16.00
C LEU A 128 -3.91 5.91 16.00
N PRO A 129 -4.69 6.99 16.26
CA PRO A 129 -6.14 6.94 16.15
C PRO A 129 -6.62 6.46 14.78
N TYR A 130 -6.03 6.96 13.68
CA TYR A 130 -6.35 6.49 12.33
C TYR A 130 -6.06 4.98 12.18
N CYS A 131 -4.90 4.52 12.60
CA CYS A 131 -4.52 3.11 12.50
C CYS A 131 -5.48 2.20 13.26
N LEU A 132 -5.89 2.58 14.47
CA LEU A 132 -6.84 1.82 15.27
C LEU A 132 -8.24 1.79 14.65
N THR A 133 -8.72 2.94 14.16
CA THR A 133 -10.03 2.99 13.50
C THR A 133 -10.04 2.22 12.19
N TYR A 134 -8.99 2.32 11.38
CA TYR A 134 -8.81 1.52 10.18
C TYR A 134 -8.84 0.01 10.49
N LEU A 135 -8.15 -0.41 11.54
CA LEU A 135 -8.10 -1.82 11.95
C LEU A 135 -9.48 -2.34 12.41
N LEU A 136 -10.22 -1.54 13.18
CA LEU A 136 -11.41 -2.01 13.92
C LEU A 136 -12.75 -1.66 13.23
N ALA A 137 -12.80 -0.65 12.37
CA ALA A 137 -14.02 -0.16 11.75
C ALA A 137 -14.03 -0.39 10.23
N PRO A 138 -14.80 -1.37 9.72
CA PRO A 138 -14.87 -1.68 8.28
C PRO A 138 -15.26 -0.47 7.42
N GLU A 139 -16.14 0.42 7.89
CA GLU A 139 -16.57 1.63 7.19
C GLU A 139 -15.41 2.61 6.99
N LEU A 140 -14.60 2.81 8.03
CA LEU A 140 -13.45 3.70 7.96
C LEU A 140 -12.30 3.08 7.15
N ARG A 141 -12.18 1.75 7.17
CA ARG A 141 -11.27 1.02 6.28
C ARG A 141 -11.69 1.21 4.82
N ALA A 142 -12.97 1.01 4.49
CA ALA A 142 -13.50 1.24 3.15
C ALA A 142 -13.25 2.67 2.66
N ALA A 143 -13.50 3.67 3.52
CA ALA A 143 -13.25 5.07 3.21
C ALA A 143 -11.75 5.41 3.07
N GLY A 144 -10.88 4.68 3.76
CA GLY A 144 -9.42 4.85 3.67
C GLY A 144 -8.82 4.20 2.42
N GLU A 145 -9.33 3.03 2.03
CA GLU A 145 -8.85 2.29 0.86
C GLU A 145 -9.19 2.99 -0.47
N ALA A 146 -10.42 3.46 -0.60
CA ALA A 146 -10.91 3.95 -1.88
C ALA A 146 -10.08 5.10 -2.49
N PRO A 147 -9.64 6.15 -1.73
CA PRO A 147 -8.75 7.18 -2.26
C PRO A 147 -7.38 6.62 -2.68
N CYS A 148 -6.85 5.64 -1.93
CA CYS A 148 -5.58 5.00 -2.25
C CYS A 148 -5.68 4.20 -3.56
N TYR A 149 -6.76 3.45 -3.76
CA TYR A 149 -7.05 2.81 -5.06
C TYR A 149 -7.22 3.85 -6.17
N GLY A 150 -7.87 4.98 -5.91
CA GLY A 150 -7.98 6.09 -6.87
C GLY A 150 -6.62 6.56 -7.36
N ALA A 151 -5.65 6.76 -6.45
CA ALA A 151 -4.29 7.15 -6.78
C ALA A 151 -3.57 6.07 -7.62
N GLY A 152 -3.63 4.81 -7.19
CA GLY A 152 -3.04 3.69 -7.93
C GLY A 152 -3.63 3.53 -9.34
N MET A 153 -4.97 3.62 -9.47
CA MET A 153 -5.66 3.57 -10.77
C MET A 153 -5.23 4.73 -11.69
N ALA A 154 -5.14 5.95 -11.16
CA ALA A 154 -4.70 7.12 -11.93
C ALA A 154 -3.31 6.91 -12.53
N VAL A 155 -2.37 6.38 -11.75
CA VAL A 155 -1.01 6.06 -12.21
C VAL A 155 -1.04 4.92 -13.23
N ALA A 156 -1.76 3.84 -12.97
CA ALA A 156 -1.84 2.71 -13.90
C ALA A 156 -2.39 3.13 -15.27
N VAL A 157 -3.45 3.96 -15.29
CA VAL A 157 -4.02 4.50 -16.54
C VAL A 157 -3.03 5.44 -17.24
N ALA A 158 -2.33 6.31 -16.50
CA ALA A 158 -1.30 7.17 -17.06
C ALA A 158 -0.15 6.39 -17.70
N LEU A 159 0.10 5.15 -17.24
CA LEU A 159 1.09 4.22 -17.77
C LEU A 159 0.52 3.29 -18.87
N GLY A 160 -0.73 3.51 -19.27
CA GLY A 160 -1.36 2.85 -20.40
C GLY A 160 -2.16 1.59 -20.08
N ALA A 161 -2.51 1.35 -18.80
CA ALA A 161 -3.51 0.36 -18.45
C ALA A 161 -4.92 0.86 -18.86
N THR A 162 -5.85 -0.05 -19.13
CA THR A 162 -7.23 0.36 -19.39
C THR A 162 -7.96 0.65 -18.09
N LEU A 163 -8.83 1.67 -18.09
CA LEU A 163 -9.58 2.06 -16.89
C LEU A 163 -10.45 0.91 -16.36
N ASP A 164 -11.11 0.17 -17.25
CA ASP A 164 -11.99 -0.94 -16.86
C ASP A 164 -11.21 -2.06 -16.12
N GLU A 165 -10.00 -2.40 -16.61
CA GLU A 165 -9.15 -3.41 -15.96
C GLU A 165 -8.72 -2.99 -14.57
N VAL A 166 -8.27 -1.74 -14.39
CA VAL A 166 -7.80 -1.26 -13.08
C VAL A 166 -8.95 -1.11 -12.09
N VAL A 167 -10.13 -0.68 -12.52
CA VAL A 167 -11.34 -0.62 -11.69
C VAL A 167 -11.75 -2.03 -11.24
N ALA A 168 -11.81 -2.98 -12.18
CA ALA A 168 -12.14 -4.36 -11.86
C ALA A 168 -11.13 -4.97 -10.88
N GLN A 169 -9.84 -4.67 -11.04
CA GLN A 169 -8.80 -5.13 -10.12
C GLN A 169 -8.96 -4.50 -8.73
N ALA A 170 -9.15 -3.19 -8.63
CA ALA A 170 -9.34 -2.50 -7.36
C ALA A 170 -10.53 -3.09 -6.58
N LYS A 171 -11.66 -3.30 -7.24
CA LYS A 171 -12.84 -3.91 -6.60
C LYS A 171 -12.58 -5.35 -6.15
N ARG A 172 -11.89 -6.17 -6.95
CA ARG A 172 -11.50 -7.54 -6.51
C ARG A 172 -10.58 -7.52 -5.29
N SER A 173 -9.66 -6.57 -5.24
CA SER A 173 -8.74 -6.46 -4.10
C SER A 173 -9.47 -6.14 -2.80
N LEU A 174 -10.62 -5.44 -2.84
CA LEU A 174 -11.42 -5.16 -1.66
C LEU A 174 -11.96 -6.43 -0.96
N ASP A 175 -12.07 -7.55 -1.66
CA ASP A 175 -12.52 -8.81 -1.07
C ASP A 175 -11.60 -9.29 0.06
N ALA A 176 -10.30 -8.93 0.01
CA ALA A 176 -9.33 -9.27 1.04
C ALA A 176 -9.50 -8.50 2.36
N TYR A 177 -10.27 -7.40 2.37
CA TYR A 177 -10.35 -6.51 3.53
C TYR A 177 -11.41 -6.86 4.55
N GLY A 178 -12.25 -7.87 4.31
CA GLY A 178 -13.30 -8.29 5.24
C GLY A 178 -14.31 -7.19 5.57
N LEU A 179 -14.71 -6.40 4.56
CA LEU A 179 -15.50 -5.18 4.76
C LEU A 179 -16.97 -5.44 5.13
N GLY A 180 -17.53 -6.60 4.81
CA GLY A 180 -18.98 -6.79 4.88
C GLY A 180 -19.72 -6.06 3.73
N VAL A 181 -21.04 -6.25 3.64
CA VAL A 181 -21.82 -5.84 2.45
C VAL A 181 -21.89 -4.32 2.28
N GLU A 182 -22.26 -3.58 3.33
CA GLU A 182 -22.45 -2.13 3.23
C GLU A 182 -21.13 -1.35 3.06
N PRO A 183 -20.07 -1.59 3.87
CA PRO A 183 -18.77 -0.96 3.65
C PRO A 183 -18.14 -1.33 2.29
N TYR A 184 -18.33 -2.57 1.82
CA TYR A 184 -17.86 -2.96 0.49
C TYR A 184 -18.56 -2.17 -0.62
N ALA A 185 -19.90 -2.03 -0.54
CA ALA A 185 -20.66 -1.23 -1.49
C ALA A 185 -20.24 0.25 -1.46
N LEU A 186 -19.96 0.81 -0.28
CA LEU A 186 -19.42 2.15 -0.12
C LEU A 186 -18.06 2.28 -0.84
N ALA A 187 -17.12 1.38 -0.58
CA ALA A 187 -15.80 1.42 -1.21
C ALA A 187 -15.89 1.29 -2.73
N CYS A 188 -16.74 0.38 -3.24
CA CYS A 188 -16.98 0.26 -4.68
C CYS A 188 -17.54 1.55 -5.28
N GLY A 189 -18.47 2.21 -4.61
CA GLY A 189 -19.02 3.50 -5.05
C GLY A 189 -17.96 4.59 -5.16
N LEU A 190 -17.07 4.69 -4.16
CA LEU A 190 -15.97 5.64 -4.17
C LEU A 190 -14.91 5.32 -5.25
N ILE A 191 -14.66 4.04 -5.53
CA ILE A 191 -13.80 3.62 -6.67
C ILE A 191 -14.45 4.02 -8.00
N ASP A 192 -15.77 3.87 -8.15
CA ASP A 192 -16.49 4.30 -9.36
C ASP A 192 -16.45 5.83 -9.52
N ASP A 193 -16.50 6.59 -8.41
CA ASP A 193 -16.34 8.05 -8.45
C ASP A 193 -14.93 8.43 -8.92
N ALA A 194 -13.89 7.80 -8.39
CA ALA A 194 -12.51 8.00 -8.84
C ALA A 194 -12.35 7.64 -10.32
N ALA A 195 -12.95 6.53 -10.76
CA ALA A 195 -12.92 6.13 -12.16
C ALA A 195 -13.58 7.17 -13.08
N ARG A 196 -14.70 7.77 -12.66
CA ARG A 196 -15.33 8.86 -13.43
C ARG A 196 -14.44 10.09 -13.53
N SER A 197 -13.76 10.47 -12.46
CA SER A 197 -12.79 11.58 -12.47
C SER A 197 -11.64 11.30 -13.43
N ILE A 198 -11.06 10.09 -13.37
CA ILE A 198 -9.98 9.66 -14.27
C ILE A 198 -10.46 9.68 -15.74
N ALA A 199 -11.66 9.17 -16.03
CA ALA A 199 -12.25 9.19 -17.36
C ALA A 199 -12.48 10.63 -17.91
N ALA A 200 -12.73 11.57 -16.99
CA ALA A 200 -12.84 13.00 -17.32
C ALA A 200 -11.49 13.72 -17.44
N GLY A 201 -10.37 13.01 -17.25
CA GLY A 201 -9.01 13.59 -17.28
C GLY A 201 -8.59 14.26 -15.99
N ASP A 202 -9.35 14.10 -14.91
CA ASP A 202 -8.96 14.55 -13.57
C ASP A 202 -8.30 13.40 -12.78
N PHE A 203 -6.99 13.44 -12.73
CA PHE A 203 -6.15 12.45 -12.04
C PHE A 203 -5.71 12.93 -10.65
N GLY A 204 -6.29 14.01 -10.12
CA GLY A 204 -5.97 14.52 -8.79
C GLY A 204 -4.51 14.94 -8.58
N GLY A 205 -3.78 15.24 -9.66
CA GLY A 205 -2.35 15.60 -9.60
C GLY A 205 -1.39 14.42 -9.53
N VAL A 206 -1.84 13.23 -9.17
CA VAL A 206 -1.00 12.03 -9.00
C VAL A 206 -0.34 11.61 -10.31
N GLU A 207 -1.05 11.74 -11.45
CA GLU A 207 -0.49 11.52 -12.78
C GLU A 207 0.70 12.44 -13.05
N THR A 208 0.56 13.73 -12.74
CA THR A 208 1.61 14.72 -12.95
C THR A 208 2.85 14.35 -12.15
N GLU A 209 2.69 13.91 -10.91
CA GLU A 209 3.80 13.47 -10.08
C GLU A 209 4.47 12.21 -10.65
N ALA A 210 3.68 11.20 -11.04
CA ALA A 210 4.22 9.97 -11.63
C ALA A 210 4.99 10.26 -12.93
N ARG A 211 4.46 11.12 -13.79
CA ARG A 211 5.11 11.56 -15.03
C ARG A 211 6.40 12.34 -14.74
N ALA A 212 6.41 13.22 -13.74
CA ALA A 212 7.59 13.96 -13.35
C ALA A 212 8.71 13.04 -12.85
N GLU A 213 8.37 12.02 -12.04
CA GLU A 213 9.33 11.02 -11.58
C GLU A 213 9.94 10.21 -12.73
N LEU A 214 9.10 9.79 -13.69
CA LEU A 214 9.56 9.06 -14.87
C LEU A 214 10.43 9.93 -15.79
N ALA A 215 10.04 11.18 -16.00
CA ALA A 215 10.83 12.12 -16.78
C ALA A 215 12.21 12.40 -16.14
N ALA A 216 12.29 12.46 -14.80
CA ALA A 216 13.54 12.57 -14.09
C ALA A 216 14.49 11.36 -14.30
N GLU A 217 13.95 10.21 -14.65
CA GLU A 217 14.68 9.00 -15.03
C GLU A 217 14.93 8.89 -16.55
N GLY A 218 14.57 9.92 -17.32
CA GLY A 218 14.75 9.94 -18.77
C GLY A 218 13.72 9.14 -19.57
N VAL A 219 12.58 8.77 -18.96
CA VAL A 219 11.49 8.09 -19.64
C VAL A 219 10.59 9.14 -20.30
N ALA A 220 10.50 9.09 -21.63
CA ALA A 220 9.55 9.91 -22.40
C ALA A 220 8.15 9.28 -22.30
N LEU A 221 7.13 10.09 -21.97
CA LEU A 221 5.73 9.71 -21.86
C LEU A 221 4.91 10.37 -22.96
#